data_30a9853644bf583ca6eb0148d7654bb2
#
_entry.id   30a9853644bf583ca6eb0148d7654bb2
#
_cell.length_a   1.000
_cell.length_b   1.000
_cell.length_c   1.000
_cell.angle_alpha   90.00
_cell.angle_beta   90.00
_cell.angle_gamma   90.00
#
_symmetry.space_group_name_H-M   'P 1'
#
loop_
_entity.id
_entity.type
_entity.pdbx_description
1 polymer ?
#
loop_
_entity_poly.entity_id
_entity_poly.type
_entity_poly.pdbx_seq_one_letter_code
_entity_poly.pdbx_strand_id
1 'polypeptide(L)'
;MSFTGRRNQTGHCDWVCWVQMCVYVPILVFGFPLILAALWQLLFRVRRWSESTVYLCNLIINDSLLMLSLPFKIHAYKKHWNLGQTFCSLLESLLYVNIYGSIMLSVCIAVDRYIALQFPFAARRLRSPRKAMIVCLILWILVFGCSFPIYKLHDNPANKTVYCFEQFSNSTWTKSWILASMETVFCSSALVMVFCSLRVVQILHKLRVRYPGDSKLCNNKSMKIVLSNLAVFLTCFIPYHIAAPIYFHAKTGKWHQSTIDHLRYFVHISICISNVNILADGACYYFILKENLESAQRERRMAIRVREKRIRGSKSLTFGEIQSGTPKATDNTELCVDTGFT
;
A
#
# COMPACT_ATOMS: atom_id res chain seq x y z
N MET A 1 31.44 18.49 -27.56
CA MET A 1 31.90 17.17 -27.08
C MET A 1 30.77 16.57 -26.27
N SER A 2 30.10 15.58 -26.84
CA SER A 2 28.90 14.96 -26.29
C SER A 2 29.33 13.92 -25.26
N PHE A 3 29.29 14.24 -23.95
CA PHE A 3 29.31 13.29 -22.87
C PHE A 3 27.88 12.78 -22.63
N THR A 4 27.38 12.00 -23.57
CA THR A 4 26.37 11.01 -23.25
C THR A 4 27.01 10.05 -22.25
N GLY A 5 26.34 9.70 -21.16
CA GLY A 5 26.81 8.67 -20.20
C GLY A 5 27.15 7.40 -20.97
N ARG A 6 28.36 7.39 -21.51
CA ARG A 6 28.92 6.30 -22.27
C ARG A 6 29.36 5.26 -21.26
N ARG A 7 28.81 4.06 -21.31
CA ARG A 7 29.65 2.90 -20.99
C ARG A 7 30.99 3.18 -21.66
N ASN A 8 32.04 3.32 -20.87
CA ASN A 8 33.40 3.34 -21.43
C ASN A 8 33.46 2.18 -22.41
N GLN A 9 34.18 2.33 -23.53
CA GLN A 9 34.33 1.30 -24.57
C GLN A 9 34.77 -0.07 -24.03
N THR A 10 35.12 -0.17 -22.76
CA THR A 10 35.47 -1.34 -21.96
C THR A 10 34.28 -2.08 -21.34
N GLY A 11 33.02 -1.67 -21.54
CA GLY A 11 31.86 -2.36 -20.98
C GLY A 11 31.66 -2.23 -19.46
N HIS A 12 32.42 -1.35 -18.81
CA HIS A 12 32.29 -1.09 -17.38
C HIS A 12 31.08 -0.23 -17.06
N CYS A 13 30.30 -0.72 -16.10
CA CYS A 13 29.17 -0.04 -15.51
C CYS A 13 29.66 1.20 -14.74
N ASP A 14 29.05 2.38 -15.01
CA ASP A 14 29.33 3.61 -14.28
C ASP A 14 29.01 3.44 -12.78
N TRP A 15 29.64 4.25 -11.91
CA TRP A 15 29.42 4.20 -10.47
C TRP A 15 27.93 4.25 -10.08
N VAL A 16 27.10 4.99 -10.83
CA VAL A 16 25.63 5.07 -10.61
C VAL A 16 24.96 3.73 -10.87
N CYS A 17 25.38 3.01 -11.90
CA CYS A 17 24.89 1.67 -12.19
C CYS A 17 25.25 0.71 -11.03
N TRP A 18 26.43 0.82 -10.45
CA TRP A 18 26.80 0.05 -9.25
C TRP A 18 25.90 0.38 -8.06
N VAL A 19 25.67 1.67 -7.77
CA VAL A 19 24.74 2.11 -6.73
C VAL A 19 23.34 1.54 -6.97
N GLN A 20 22.84 1.62 -8.19
CA GLN A 20 21.54 1.08 -8.55
C GLN A 20 21.49 -0.44 -8.36
N MET A 21 22.53 -1.17 -8.73
CA MET A 21 22.63 -2.61 -8.50
C MET A 21 22.63 -2.95 -7.01
N CYS A 22 23.38 -2.19 -6.18
CA CYS A 22 23.43 -2.35 -4.72
C CYS A 22 22.06 -2.12 -4.06
N VAL A 23 21.15 -1.37 -4.70
CA VAL A 23 19.79 -1.13 -4.19
C VAL A 23 18.81 -2.16 -4.75
N TYR A 24 18.80 -2.40 -6.07
CA TYR A 24 17.80 -3.27 -6.68
C TYR A 24 17.99 -4.76 -6.39
N VAL A 25 19.23 -5.23 -6.22
CA VAL A 25 19.47 -6.64 -5.86
C VAL A 25 18.92 -6.96 -4.46
N PRO A 26 19.18 -6.17 -3.40
CA PRO A 26 18.52 -6.36 -2.11
C PRO A 26 16.99 -6.24 -2.17
N ILE A 27 16.46 -5.26 -2.92
CA ILE A 27 15.01 -5.15 -3.10
C ILE A 27 14.44 -6.45 -3.69
N LEU A 28 15.09 -7.01 -4.72
CA LEU A 28 14.64 -8.26 -5.33
C LEU A 28 14.75 -9.43 -4.35
N VAL A 29 15.86 -9.57 -3.64
CA VAL A 29 16.13 -10.70 -2.74
C VAL A 29 15.21 -10.68 -1.51
N PHE A 30 14.99 -9.52 -0.89
CA PHE A 30 14.18 -9.39 0.32
C PHE A 30 12.72 -9.06 0.01
N GLY A 31 12.45 -8.24 -0.99
CA GLY A 31 11.10 -7.82 -1.37
C GLY A 31 10.27 -8.95 -1.97
N PHE A 32 10.88 -9.81 -2.80
CA PHE A 32 10.17 -10.92 -3.41
C PHE A 32 9.55 -11.90 -2.40
N PRO A 33 10.29 -12.41 -1.39
CA PRO A 33 9.71 -13.23 -0.34
C PRO A 33 8.63 -12.51 0.48
N LEU A 34 8.81 -11.21 0.76
CA LEU A 34 7.83 -10.41 1.49
C LEU A 34 6.51 -10.30 0.71
N ILE A 35 6.57 -10.03 -0.59
CA ILE A 35 5.40 -9.97 -1.46
C ILE A 35 4.71 -11.33 -1.53
N LEU A 36 5.47 -12.42 -1.70
CA LEU A 36 4.90 -13.78 -1.71
C LEU A 36 4.23 -14.12 -0.39
N ALA A 37 4.85 -13.78 0.74
CA ALA A 37 4.27 -13.99 2.06
C ALA A 37 2.98 -13.16 2.25
N ALA A 38 2.95 -11.91 1.77
CA ALA A 38 1.78 -11.05 1.80
C ALA A 38 0.64 -11.60 0.93
N LEU A 39 0.93 -12.03 -0.28
CA LEU A 39 -0.03 -12.67 -1.19
C LEU A 39 -0.58 -13.97 -0.60
N TRP A 40 0.28 -14.81 -0.05
CA TRP A 40 -0.13 -16.02 0.64
C TRP A 40 -1.11 -15.73 1.79
N GLN A 41 -0.78 -14.78 2.64
CA GLN A 41 -1.67 -14.40 3.76
C GLN A 41 -3.00 -13.84 3.25
N LEU A 42 -2.96 -12.99 2.21
CA LEU A 42 -4.14 -12.39 1.61
C LEU A 42 -5.08 -13.44 1.02
N LEU A 43 -4.55 -14.39 0.25
CA LEU A 43 -5.35 -15.41 -0.45
C LEU A 43 -5.89 -16.48 0.49
N PHE A 44 -5.08 -16.95 1.44
CA PHE A 44 -5.43 -18.14 2.25
C PHE A 44 -5.91 -17.82 3.68
N ARG A 45 -5.59 -16.64 4.21
CA ARG A 45 -5.88 -16.29 5.60
C ARG A 45 -6.97 -15.23 5.76
N VAL A 46 -7.12 -14.32 4.80
CA VAL A 46 -8.13 -13.26 4.84
C VAL A 46 -9.49 -13.84 4.41
N ARG A 47 -10.40 -13.97 5.37
CA ARG A 47 -11.76 -14.49 5.12
C ARG A 47 -12.79 -13.39 4.83
N ARG A 48 -12.56 -12.17 5.33
CA ARG A 48 -13.44 -11.01 5.14
C ARG A 48 -12.64 -9.86 4.59
N TRP A 49 -13.09 -9.35 3.47
CA TRP A 49 -12.50 -8.19 2.82
C TRP A 49 -12.98 -6.91 3.51
N SER A 50 -12.05 -6.14 4.05
CA SER A 50 -12.26 -4.77 4.50
C SER A 50 -11.74 -3.78 3.48
N GLU A 51 -12.10 -2.50 3.58
CA GLU A 51 -11.59 -1.45 2.72
C GLU A 51 -10.08 -1.38 2.74
N SER A 52 -9.50 -1.42 3.94
CA SER A 52 -8.04 -1.42 4.10
C SER A 52 -7.38 -2.63 3.45
N THR A 53 -8.05 -3.80 3.46
CA THR A 53 -7.55 -5.01 2.78
C THR A 53 -7.55 -4.82 1.26
N VAL A 54 -8.57 -4.12 0.70
CA VAL A 54 -8.63 -3.82 -0.74
C VAL A 54 -7.49 -2.90 -1.15
N TYR A 55 -7.25 -1.80 -0.43
CA TYR A 55 -6.12 -0.90 -0.72
C TYR A 55 -4.77 -1.61 -0.60
N LEU A 56 -4.62 -2.43 0.44
CA LEU A 56 -3.41 -3.23 0.65
C LEU A 56 -3.17 -4.23 -0.49
N CYS A 57 -4.22 -4.92 -0.96
CA CYS A 57 -4.13 -5.83 -2.10
C CYS A 57 -3.62 -5.10 -3.36
N ASN A 58 -4.18 -3.92 -3.62
CA ASN A 58 -3.77 -3.10 -4.77
C ASN A 58 -2.32 -2.61 -4.64
N LEU A 59 -1.87 -2.28 -3.42
CA LEU A 59 -0.48 -1.90 -3.18
C LEU A 59 0.46 -3.10 -3.42
N ILE A 60 0.10 -4.30 -2.96
CA ILE A 60 0.85 -5.53 -3.25
C ILE A 60 0.93 -5.81 -4.76
N ILE A 61 -0.17 -5.59 -5.50
CA ILE A 61 -0.19 -5.73 -6.96
C ILE A 61 0.76 -4.72 -7.61
N ASN A 62 0.72 -3.46 -7.16
CA ASN A 62 1.59 -2.39 -7.65
C ASN A 62 3.07 -2.74 -7.45
N ASP A 63 3.45 -3.22 -6.28
CA ASP A 63 4.80 -3.65 -5.96
C ASP A 63 5.23 -4.89 -6.74
N SER A 64 4.29 -5.81 -7.00
CA SER A 64 4.54 -6.99 -7.82
C SER A 64 4.88 -6.63 -9.27
N LEU A 65 4.24 -5.60 -9.84
CA LEU A 65 4.56 -5.10 -11.18
C LEU A 65 5.99 -4.57 -11.26
N LEU A 66 6.44 -3.82 -10.24
CA LEU A 66 7.83 -3.37 -10.16
C LEU A 66 8.79 -4.56 -10.02
N MET A 67 8.48 -5.51 -9.13
CA MET A 67 9.30 -6.69 -8.92
C MET A 67 9.51 -7.51 -10.20
N LEU A 68 8.48 -7.62 -11.04
CA LEU A 68 8.57 -8.29 -12.34
C LEU A 68 9.48 -7.52 -13.32
N SER A 69 9.61 -6.21 -13.18
CA SER A 69 10.46 -5.37 -14.04
C SER A 69 11.94 -5.37 -13.62
N LEU A 70 12.25 -5.59 -12.34
CA LEU A 70 13.62 -5.46 -11.81
C LEU A 70 14.65 -6.44 -12.41
N PRO A 71 14.34 -7.72 -12.66
CA PRO A 71 15.30 -8.63 -13.31
C PRO A 71 15.75 -8.13 -14.68
N PHE A 72 14.83 -7.59 -15.46
CA PHE A 72 15.12 -7.01 -16.78
C PHE A 72 15.94 -5.75 -16.67
N LYS A 73 15.67 -4.91 -15.67
CA LYS A 73 16.45 -3.70 -15.39
C LYS A 73 17.89 -4.06 -15.00
N ILE A 74 18.08 -5.05 -14.13
CA ILE A 74 19.40 -5.55 -13.74
C ILE A 74 20.12 -6.15 -14.96
N HIS A 75 19.38 -6.87 -15.85
CA HIS A 75 19.94 -7.41 -17.07
C HIS A 75 20.42 -6.30 -18.03
N ALA A 76 19.63 -5.23 -18.19
CA ALA A 76 19.97 -4.08 -19.03
C ALA A 76 21.27 -3.39 -18.60
N TYR A 77 21.60 -3.38 -17.30
CA TYR A 77 22.85 -2.82 -16.80
C TYR A 77 24.10 -3.67 -17.13
N LYS A 78 23.93 -4.99 -17.29
CA LYS A 78 25.03 -5.90 -17.54
C LYS A 78 25.30 -6.14 -19.02
N LYS A 79 24.26 -6.05 -19.88
CA LYS A 79 24.33 -6.42 -21.30
C LYS A 79 23.63 -5.37 -22.17
N HIS A 80 23.97 -5.40 -23.48
CA HIS A 80 23.24 -4.63 -24.48
C HIS A 80 21.76 -5.08 -24.51
N TRP A 81 20.87 -4.10 -24.61
CA TRP A 81 19.44 -4.36 -24.68
C TRP A 81 19.04 -4.87 -26.07
N ASN A 82 18.56 -6.09 -26.15
CA ASN A 82 18.16 -6.76 -27.39
C ASN A 82 16.68 -7.21 -27.40
N LEU A 83 15.91 -6.84 -26.34
CA LEU A 83 14.51 -7.26 -26.20
C LEU A 83 13.51 -6.29 -26.85
N GLY A 84 14.02 -5.33 -27.64
CA GLY A 84 13.20 -4.38 -28.36
C GLY A 84 12.80 -3.13 -27.55
N GLN A 85 12.52 -2.07 -28.29
CA GLN A 85 12.23 -0.74 -27.72
C GLN A 85 10.89 -0.68 -26.98
N THR A 86 9.86 -1.34 -27.56
CA THR A 86 8.51 -1.37 -26.97
C THR A 86 8.51 -1.99 -25.58
N PHE A 87 9.28 -3.09 -25.40
CA PHE A 87 9.39 -3.72 -24.10
C PHE A 87 10.18 -2.88 -23.10
N CYS A 88 11.24 -2.18 -23.56
CA CYS A 88 11.95 -1.21 -22.73
C CYS A 88 11.01 -0.08 -22.23
N SER A 89 10.25 0.52 -23.12
CA SER A 89 9.30 1.59 -22.76
C SER A 89 8.23 1.11 -21.79
N LEU A 90 7.77 -0.13 -21.94
CA LEU A 90 6.85 -0.75 -20.98
C LEU A 90 7.48 -0.85 -19.59
N LEU A 91 8.69 -1.39 -19.50
CA LEU A 91 9.39 -1.55 -18.21
C LEU A 91 9.70 -0.21 -17.55
N GLU A 92 10.08 0.80 -18.33
CA GLU A 92 10.28 2.17 -17.83
C GLU A 92 8.97 2.77 -17.30
N SER A 93 7.86 2.59 -18.03
CA SER A 93 6.57 3.07 -17.57
C SER A 93 6.12 2.41 -16.26
N LEU A 94 6.43 1.13 -16.05
CA LEU A 94 6.12 0.42 -14.80
C LEU A 94 6.83 1.02 -13.57
N LEU A 95 8.00 1.62 -13.72
CA LEU A 95 8.67 2.34 -12.62
C LEU A 95 7.84 3.55 -12.16
N TYR A 96 7.30 4.31 -13.10
CA TYR A 96 6.44 5.46 -12.80
C TYR A 96 5.08 5.02 -12.27
N VAL A 97 4.50 3.96 -12.83
CA VAL A 97 3.27 3.34 -12.32
C VAL A 97 3.45 2.92 -10.86
N ASN A 98 4.59 2.32 -10.50
CA ASN A 98 4.85 1.96 -9.11
C ASN A 98 4.95 3.20 -8.20
N ILE A 99 5.71 4.23 -8.57
CA ILE A 99 5.88 5.44 -7.75
C ILE A 99 4.51 6.10 -7.50
N TYR A 100 3.76 6.43 -8.56
CA TYR A 100 2.49 7.16 -8.42
C TYR A 100 1.35 6.27 -7.89
N GLY A 101 1.36 4.99 -8.21
CA GLY A 101 0.45 4.00 -7.62
C GLY A 101 0.64 3.90 -6.11
N SER A 102 1.87 3.80 -5.63
CA SER A 102 2.19 3.76 -4.19
C SER A 102 1.83 5.07 -3.49
N ILE A 103 2.13 6.24 -4.09
CA ILE A 103 1.74 7.54 -3.56
C ILE A 103 0.22 7.60 -3.34
N MET A 104 -0.56 7.31 -4.37
CA MET A 104 -2.03 7.45 -4.33
C MET A 104 -2.68 6.41 -3.40
N LEU A 105 -2.22 5.16 -3.44
CA LEU A 105 -2.74 4.10 -2.56
C LEU A 105 -2.41 4.37 -1.08
N SER A 106 -1.22 4.89 -0.79
CA SER A 106 -0.82 5.31 0.56
C SER A 106 -1.72 6.41 1.10
N VAL A 107 -2.08 7.40 0.26
CA VAL A 107 -3.06 8.43 0.62
C VAL A 107 -4.43 7.83 0.90
N CYS A 108 -4.91 6.89 0.07
CA CYS A 108 -6.19 6.21 0.32
C CYS A 108 -6.20 5.47 1.66
N ILE A 109 -5.11 4.80 2.03
CA ILE A 109 -4.97 4.15 3.34
C ILE A 109 -5.03 5.18 4.47
N ALA A 110 -4.34 6.31 4.36
CA ALA A 110 -4.35 7.36 5.37
C ALA A 110 -5.75 7.99 5.54
N VAL A 111 -6.44 8.30 4.44
CA VAL A 111 -7.82 8.83 4.44
C VAL A 111 -8.79 7.81 5.03
N ASP A 112 -8.68 6.53 4.66
CA ASP A 112 -9.51 5.46 5.22
C ASP A 112 -9.38 5.38 6.74
N ARG A 113 -8.15 5.46 7.26
CA ARG A 113 -7.88 5.46 8.70
C ARG A 113 -8.41 6.71 9.40
N TYR A 114 -8.27 7.87 8.77
CA TYR A 114 -8.82 9.12 9.30
C TYR A 114 -10.35 9.07 9.40
N ILE A 115 -11.05 8.64 8.35
CA ILE A 115 -12.52 8.51 8.33
C ILE A 115 -12.98 7.52 9.40
N ALA A 116 -12.28 6.38 9.55
CA ALA A 116 -12.62 5.36 10.53
C ALA A 116 -12.56 5.86 11.97
N LEU A 117 -11.61 6.74 12.29
CA LEU A 117 -11.40 7.24 13.64
C LEU A 117 -12.19 8.51 13.94
N GLN A 118 -12.28 9.44 12.98
CA GLN A 118 -12.96 10.73 13.16
C GLN A 118 -14.48 10.60 13.12
N PHE A 119 -14.99 9.72 12.23
CA PHE A 119 -16.42 9.62 11.96
C PHE A 119 -16.94 8.18 12.09
N PRO A 120 -16.90 7.56 13.28
CA PRO A 120 -17.20 6.13 13.44
C PRO A 120 -18.61 5.74 12.99
N PHE A 121 -19.62 6.62 13.16
CA PHE A 121 -20.98 6.37 12.70
C PHE A 121 -21.15 6.53 11.18
N ALA A 122 -20.57 7.60 10.61
CA ALA A 122 -20.56 7.81 9.17
C ALA A 122 -19.68 6.79 8.44
N ALA A 123 -18.63 6.31 9.08
CA ALA A 123 -17.73 5.29 8.53
C ALA A 123 -18.49 4.03 8.12
N ARG A 124 -19.52 3.60 8.85
CA ARG A 124 -20.34 2.44 8.50
C ARG A 124 -21.07 2.60 7.16
N ARG A 125 -21.41 3.83 6.75
CA ARG A 125 -22.04 4.14 5.46
C ARG A 125 -21.03 4.48 4.37
N LEU A 126 -19.96 5.21 4.71
CA LEU A 126 -18.95 5.69 3.77
C LEU A 126 -17.99 4.58 3.35
N ARG A 127 -17.62 3.71 4.29
CA ARG A 127 -16.64 2.62 4.08
C ARG A 127 -17.37 1.38 3.59
N SER A 128 -16.92 0.86 2.45
CA SER A 128 -17.40 -0.40 1.86
C SER A 128 -16.31 -0.95 0.93
N PRO A 129 -16.02 -2.26 0.98
CA PRO A 129 -15.05 -2.87 0.08
C PRO A 129 -15.33 -2.62 -1.40
N ARG A 130 -16.63 -2.57 -1.78
CA ARG A 130 -17.05 -2.25 -3.15
C ARG A 130 -16.63 -0.84 -3.57
N LYS A 131 -16.83 0.16 -2.69
CA LYS A 131 -16.40 1.54 -2.95
C LYS A 131 -14.89 1.64 -3.04
N ALA A 132 -14.16 0.94 -2.17
CA ALA A 132 -12.70 0.89 -2.22
C ALA A 132 -12.21 0.28 -3.55
N MET A 133 -12.85 -0.78 -4.06
CA MET A 133 -12.53 -1.34 -5.38
C MET A 133 -12.75 -0.34 -6.52
N ILE A 134 -13.86 0.42 -6.48
CA ILE A 134 -14.12 1.46 -7.50
C ILE A 134 -13.06 2.55 -7.44
N VAL A 135 -12.67 3.01 -6.24
CA VAL A 135 -11.59 3.98 -6.05
C VAL A 135 -10.28 3.44 -6.63
N CYS A 136 -9.91 2.20 -6.31
CA CYS A 136 -8.70 1.57 -6.87
C CYS A 136 -8.77 1.47 -8.40
N LEU A 137 -9.90 1.10 -8.97
CA LEU A 137 -10.07 1.05 -10.43
C LEU A 137 -9.83 2.43 -11.08
N ILE A 138 -10.42 3.48 -10.51
CA ILE A 138 -10.21 4.86 -10.98
C ILE A 138 -8.72 5.23 -10.86
N LEU A 139 -8.07 4.90 -9.73
CA LEU A 139 -6.64 5.15 -9.54
C LEU A 139 -5.78 4.44 -10.59
N TRP A 140 -6.07 3.17 -10.90
CA TRP A 140 -5.36 2.44 -11.94
C TRP A 140 -5.50 3.09 -13.32
N ILE A 141 -6.72 3.50 -13.69
CA ILE A 141 -6.97 4.21 -14.96
C ILE A 141 -6.18 5.52 -15.01
N LEU A 142 -6.15 6.29 -13.92
CA LEU A 142 -5.40 7.54 -13.84
C LEU A 142 -3.88 7.30 -13.94
N VAL A 143 -3.35 6.36 -13.18
CA VAL A 143 -1.90 6.08 -13.13
C VAL A 143 -1.41 5.55 -14.48
N PHE A 144 -2.10 4.59 -15.09
CA PHE A 144 -1.74 4.08 -16.42
C PHE A 144 -1.95 5.15 -17.51
N GLY A 145 -3.03 5.93 -17.43
CA GLY A 145 -3.30 7.02 -18.36
C GLY A 145 -2.21 8.10 -18.31
N CYS A 146 -1.75 8.50 -17.12
CA CYS A 146 -0.65 9.44 -16.96
C CYS A 146 0.72 8.86 -17.35
N SER A 147 0.89 7.54 -17.29
CA SER A 147 2.12 6.85 -17.70
C SER A 147 2.22 6.64 -19.21
N PHE A 148 1.09 6.71 -19.93
CA PHE A 148 1.04 6.49 -21.38
C PHE A 148 1.89 7.48 -22.20
N PRO A 149 1.97 8.80 -21.88
CA PRO A 149 2.89 9.72 -22.56
C PRO A 149 4.37 9.30 -22.42
N ILE A 150 4.73 8.70 -21.26
CA ILE A 150 6.09 8.21 -21.00
C ILE A 150 6.40 7.02 -21.91
N TYR A 151 5.43 6.11 -22.09
CA TYR A 151 5.55 4.98 -23.01
C TYR A 151 5.80 5.39 -24.47
N LYS A 152 5.16 6.46 -24.96
CA LYS A 152 5.30 6.96 -26.34
C LYS A 152 6.56 7.80 -26.62
N LEU A 153 7.31 8.16 -25.59
CA LEU A 153 8.33 9.20 -25.66
C LEU A 153 9.74 8.69 -25.96
N HIS A 154 9.87 7.45 -26.38
CA HIS A 154 11.13 6.96 -26.95
C HIS A 154 11.18 7.37 -28.42
N ASP A 155 12.09 8.30 -28.73
CA ASP A 155 12.43 8.61 -30.11
C ASP A 155 12.99 7.34 -30.75
N ASN A 156 12.39 6.87 -31.83
CA ASN A 156 12.91 5.79 -32.64
C ASN A 156 14.15 6.26 -33.43
N PRO A 157 15.37 6.02 -32.98
CA PRO A 157 16.49 6.13 -33.89
C PRO A 157 16.59 4.81 -34.63
N ALA A 158 16.11 4.76 -35.86
CA ALA A 158 16.45 3.71 -36.77
C ALA A 158 17.97 3.50 -36.71
N ASN A 159 18.45 2.33 -36.34
CA ASN A 159 19.84 1.88 -36.38
C ASN A 159 20.84 2.26 -35.28
N LYS A 160 20.45 2.50 -34.01
CA LYS A 160 21.44 2.56 -32.93
C LYS A 160 21.12 1.54 -31.82
N THR A 161 22.16 0.89 -31.29
CA THR A 161 22.10 0.03 -30.11
C THR A 161 21.25 0.70 -29.03
N VAL A 162 20.10 0.07 -28.76
CA VAL A 162 19.10 0.61 -27.83
C VAL A 162 19.61 0.33 -26.41
N TYR A 163 19.88 1.41 -25.65
CA TYR A 163 20.15 1.33 -24.23
C TYR A 163 18.83 1.58 -23.49
N CYS A 164 18.38 0.61 -22.72
CA CYS A 164 17.21 0.74 -21.88
C CYS A 164 17.59 1.32 -20.51
N PHE A 165 16.78 2.22 -19.95
CA PHE A 165 16.95 2.87 -18.64
C PHE A 165 18.09 3.88 -18.50
N GLU A 166 18.87 4.16 -19.53
CA GLU A 166 20.03 5.05 -19.43
C GLU A 166 19.73 6.50 -19.84
N GLN A 167 18.79 6.72 -20.73
CA GLN A 167 18.53 8.03 -21.30
C GLN A 167 17.10 8.49 -21.08
N PHE A 168 16.98 9.63 -20.41
CA PHE A 168 15.71 10.36 -20.41
C PHE A 168 15.50 10.99 -21.80
N SER A 169 14.37 10.68 -22.43
CA SER A 169 14.00 11.23 -23.72
C SER A 169 14.03 12.75 -23.69
N ASN A 170 14.73 13.37 -24.66
CA ASN A 170 14.75 14.82 -24.77
C ASN A 170 13.36 15.40 -25.02
N SER A 171 12.52 14.70 -25.77
CA SER A 171 11.16 15.13 -26.09
C SER A 171 10.21 15.11 -24.88
N THR A 172 10.44 14.23 -23.91
CA THR A 172 9.66 14.17 -22.65
C THR A 172 10.01 15.35 -21.75
N TRP A 173 11.30 15.53 -21.52
CA TRP A 173 11.82 16.53 -20.59
C TRP A 173 11.74 17.98 -21.10
N THR A 174 11.28 18.18 -22.33
CA THR A 174 10.91 19.52 -22.83
C THR A 174 9.45 19.87 -22.58
N LYS A 175 8.60 18.89 -22.18
CA LYS A 175 7.17 19.11 -21.96
C LYS A 175 6.91 19.46 -20.49
N SER A 176 6.90 20.76 -20.19
CA SER A 176 6.65 21.27 -18.83
C SER A 176 5.35 20.79 -18.19
N TRP A 177 4.30 20.53 -18.98
CA TRP A 177 3.01 20.07 -18.47
C TRP A 177 3.07 18.68 -17.83
N ILE A 178 3.96 17.78 -18.33
CA ILE A 178 4.14 16.45 -17.75
C ILE A 178 4.71 16.58 -16.33
N LEU A 179 5.80 17.33 -16.19
CA LEU A 179 6.41 17.58 -14.89
C LEU A 179 5.43 18.30 -13.95
N ALA A 180 4.75 19.35 -14.44
CA ALA A 180 3.78 20.09 -13.64
C ALA A 180 2.63 19.20 -13.13
N SER A 181 2.13 18.28 -13.95
CA SER A 181 1.10 17.32 -13.54
C SER A 181 1.61 16.33 -12.47
N MET A 182 2.84 15.83 -12.63
CA MET A 182 3.49 14.93 -11.68
C MET A 182 3.68 15.61 -10.32
N GLU A 183 4.20 16.85 -10.30
CA GLU A 183 4.40 17.61 -9.07
C GLU A 183 3.09 18.01 -8.40
N THR A 184 2.05 18.35 -9.19
CA THR A 184 0.71 18.65 -8.64
C THR A 184 0.10 17.44 -7.94
N VAL A 185 0.20 16.26 -8.55
CA VAL A 185 -0.27 15.00 -7.93
C VAL A 185 0.49 14.71 -6.66
N PHE A 186 1.81 14.86 -6.65
CA PHE A 186 2.63 14.64 -5.46
C PHE A 186 2.30 15.64 -4.35
N CYS A 187 2.31 16.95 -4.63
CA CYS A 187 2.06 17.98 -3.63
C CYS A 187 0.67 17.86 -3.02
N SER A 188 -0.37 17.63 -3.83
CA SER A 188 -1.72 17.41 -3.32
C SER A 188 -1.81 16.14 -2.45
N SER A 189 -1.17 15.05 -2.87
CA SER A 189 -1.08 13.80 -2.11
C SER A 189 -0.36 14.00 -0.78
N ALA A 190 0.76 14.72 -0.78
CA ALA A 190 1.53 15.02 0.43
C ALA A 190 0.72 15.85 1.44
N LEU A 191 0.00 16.87 0.98
CA LEU A 191 -0.87 17.68 1.83
C LEU A 191 -1.97 16.84 2.49
N VAL A 192 -2.66 16.00 1.72
CA VAL A 192 -3.71 15.11 2.24
C VAL A 192 -3.11 14.09 3.22
N MET A 193 -1.96 13.50 2.88
CA MET A 193 -1.27 12.51 3.71
C MET A 193 -0.88 13.12 5.07
N VAL A 194 -0.23 14.28 5.07
CA VAL A 194 0.20 14.98 6.30
C VAL A 194 -1.03 15.36 7.13
N PHE A 195 -2.05 15.95 6.50
CA PHE A 195 -3.30 16.32 7.19
C PHE A 195 -3.95 15.12 7.87
N CYS A 196 -4.20 14.04 7.15
CA CYS A 196 -4.84 12.84 7.68
C CYS A 196 -4.02 12.21 8.81
N SER A 197 -2.70 12.13 8.64
CA SER A 197 -1.80 11.54 9.64
C SER A 197 -1.76 12.37 10.93
N LEU A 198 -1.65 13.69 10.83
CA LEU A 198 -1.68 14.58 12.00
C LEU A 198 -3.02 14.48 12.75
N ARG A 199 -4.14 14.45 12.01
CA ARG A 199 -5.47 14.30 12.62
C ARG A 199 -5.63 12.96 13.33
N VAL A 200 -5.17 11.87 12.74
CA VAL A 200 -5.18 10.54 13.37
C VAL A 200 -4.38 10.56 14.67
N VAL A 201 -3.17 11.11 14.65
CA VAL A 201 -2.32 11.23 15.85
C VAL A 201 -3.01 12.06 16.93
N GLN A 202 -3.60 13.22 16.59
CA GLN A 202 -4.33 14.08 17.54
C GLN A 202 -5.52 13.37 18.17
N ILE A 203 -6.32 12.64 17.37
CA ILE A 203 -7.47 11.88 17.87
C ILE A 203 -7.03 10.80 18.86
N LEU A 204 -6.02 10.03 18.47
CA LEU A 204 -5.52 8.93 19.30
C LEU A 204 -4.86 9.44 20.58
N HIS A 205 -4.15 10.56 20.51
CA HIS A 205 -3.58 11.21 21.69
C HIS A 205 -4.69 11.67 22.66
N LYS A 206 -5.72 12.35 22.16
CA LYS A 206 -6.89 12.76 22.98
C LYS A 206 -7.59 11.57 23.64
N LEU A 207 -7.78 10.47 22.90
CA LEU A 207 -8.38 9.25 23.44
C LEU A 207 -7.51 8.63 24.53
N ARG A 208 -6.19 8.62 24.34
CA ARG A 208 -5.23 8.09 25.32
C ARG A 208 -5.25 8.88 26.64
N VAL A 209 -5.33 10.22 26.54
CA VAL A 209 -5.43 11.10 27.71
C VAL A 209 -6.76 10.89 28.44
N ARG A 210 -7.85 10.68 27.68
CA ARG A 210 -9.19 10.48 28.27
C ARG A 210 -9.38 9.10 28.91
N TYR A 211 -8.65 8.07 28.44
CA TYR A 211 -8.76 6.68 28.91
C TYR A 211 -7.37 6.08 29.20
N PRO A 212 -6.69 6.54 30.28
CA PRO A 212 -5.28 6.17 30.53
C PRO A 212 -5.06 4.70 30.88
N GLY A 213 -6.10 3.96 31.28
CA GLY A 213 -6.03 2.54 31.65
C GLY A 213 -6.32 1.54 30.52
N ASP A 214 -6.68 2.01 29.32
CA ASP A 214 -6.99 1.09 28.23
C ASP A 214 -5.70 0.66 27.49
N SER A 215 -5.29 -0.59 27.75
CA SER A 215 -4.10 -1.19 27.12
C SER A 215 -4.18 -1.25 25.59
N LYS A 216 -5.38 -1.27 24.99
CA LYS A 216 -5.58 -1.21 23.54
C LYS A 216 -5.24 0.17 22.97
N LEU A 217 -5.54 1.23 23.71
CA LEU A 217 -5.19 2.60 23.39
C LEU A 217 -3.69 2.89 23.62
N CYS A 218 -3.08 2.22 24.59
CA CYS A 218 -1.64 2.35 24.87
C CYS A 218 -0.76 1.76 23.76
N ASN A 219 -1.19 0.64 23.14
CA ASN A 219 -0.48 -0.02 22.05
C ASN A 219 -1.15 0.23 20.70
N ASN A 220 -1.35 1.51 20.35
CA ASN A 220 -2.06 1.92 19.15
C ASN A 220 -1.30 1.52 17.87
N LYS A 221 -1.59 0.30 17.40
CA LYS A 221 -1.07 -0.23 16.13
C LYS A 221 -1.44 0.68 14.96
N SER A 222 -2.66 1.23 14.95
CA SER A 222 -3.12 2.17 13.91
C SER A 222 -2.24 3.43 13.84
N MET A 223 -1.81 3.97 14.97
CA MET A 223 -0.88 5.11 15.01
C MET A 223 0.47 4.74 14.40
N LYS A 224 1.02 3.57 14.77
CA LYS A 224 2.29 3.10 14.21
C LYS A 224 2.21 2.91 12.70
N ILE A 225 1.13 2.31 12.20
CA ILE A 225 0.91 2.11 10.76
C ILE A 225 0.84 3.47 10.04
N VAL A 226 0.06 4.42 10.54
CA VAL A 226 -0.11 5.74 9.90
C VAL A 226 1.18 6.54 9.92
N LEU A 227 1.91 6.55 11.05
CA LEU A 227 3.20 7.26 11.14
C LEU A 227 4.28 6.58 10.30
N SER A 228 4.32 5.25 10.27
CA SER A 228 5.25 4.52 9.41
C SER A 228 4.97 4.81 7.93
N ASN A 229 3.70 4.78 7.53
CA ASN A 229 3.29 5.10 6.17
C ASN A 229 3.65 6.56 5.79
N LEU A 230 3.43 7.53 6.69
CA LEU A 230 3.86 8.90 6.48
C LEU A 230 5.38 9.03 6.37
N ALA A 231 6.14 8.39 7.27
CA ALA A 231 7.60 8.44 7.25
C ALA A 231 8.15 7.87 5.94
N VAL A 232 7.66 6.70 5.51
CA VAL A 232 8.02 6.06 4.24
C VAL A 232 7.68 6.97 3.06
N PHE A 233 6.45 7.53 3.05
CA PHE A 233 6.01 8.45 2.02
C PHE A 233 6.98 9.64 1.85
N LEU A 234 7.32 10.30 2.96
CA LEU A 234 8.20 11.46 2.92
C LEU A 234 9.64 11.08 2.54
N THR A 235 10.20 10.02 3.13
CA THR A 235 11.60 9.64 2.91
C THR A 235 11.84 9.05 1.52
N CYS A 236 10.88 8.29 0.99
CA CYS A 236 11.04 7.64 -0.31
C CYS A 236 10.71 8.56 -1.49
N PHE A 237 9.69 9.44 -1.39
CA PHE A 237 9.22 10.17 -2.56
C PHE A 237 9.70 11.62 -2.64
N ILE A 238 9.98 12.31 -1.53
CA ILE A 238 10.49 13.70 -1.56
C ILE A 238 11.79 13.83 -2.40
N PRO A 239 12.80 12.95 -2.27
CA PRO A 239 14.04 13.11 -3.02
C PRO A 239 13.82 13.19 -4.53
N TYR A 240 12.93 12.37 -5.08
CA TYR A 240 12.61 12.36 -6.50
C TYR A 240 11.88 13.65 -6.92
N HIS A 241 10.91 14.10 -6.14
CA HIS A 241 10.14 15.32 -6.43
C HIS A 241 10.90 16.62 -6.17
N ILE A 242 12.08 16.58 -5.57
CA ILE A 242 13.05 17.68 -5.55
C ILE A 242 13.98 17.57 -6.76
N ALA A 243 14.50 16.37 -7.04
CA ALA A 243 15.50 16.16 -8.08
C ALA A 243 14.96 16.43 -9.50
N ALA A 244 13.73 15.98 -9.79
CA ALA A 244 13.14 16.05 -11.11
C ALA A 244 12.89 17.49 -11.59
N PRO A 245 12.30 18.42 -10.80
CA PRO A 245 12.15 19.83 -11.19
C PRO A 245 13.48 20.55 -11.39
N ILE A 246 14.46 20.30 -10.51
CA ILE A 246 15.78 20.91 -10.61
C ILE A 246 16.48 20.45 -11.90
N TYR A 247 16.44 19.15 -12.19
CA TYR A 247 17.00 18.60 -13.43
C TYR A 247 16.32 19.17 -14.67
N PHE A 248 14.98 19.29 -14.66
CA PHE A 248 14.20 19.88 -15.73
C PHE A 248 14.62 21.34 -15.96
N HIS A 249 14.71 22.14 -14.90
CA HIS A 249 15.10 23.54 -14.98
C HIS A 249 16.53 23.71 -15.51
N ALA A 250 17.47 22.90 -15.04
CA ALA A 250 18.85 22.91 -15.52
C ALA A 250 18.95 22.55 -16.99
N LYS A 251 18.17 21.55 -17.44
CA LYS A 251 18.18 21.10 -18.84
C LYS A 251 17.54 22.10 -19.79
N THR A 252 16.43 22.72 -19.40
CA THR A 252 15.76 23.77 -20.23
C THR A 252 16.48 25.08 -20.16
N GLY A 253 17.10 25.44 -19.04
CA GLY A 253 17.89 26.64 -18.83
C GLY A 253 19.30 26.60 -19.44
N LYS A 254 19.66 25.49 -20.13
CA LYS A 254 20.96 25.26 -20.77
C LYS A 254 22.15 25.49 -19.82
N TRP A 255 22.04 24.97 -18.59
CA TRP A 255 23.11 25.01 -17.62
C TRP A 255 24.34 24.24 -18.13
N HIS A 256 25.47 24.38 -17.44
CA HIS A 256 26.70 23.70 -17.81
C HIS A 256 26.48 22.17 -17.86
N GLN A 257 26.98 21.50 -18.91
CA GLN A 257 26.73 20.07 -19.17
C GLN A 257 27.12 19.17 -17.98
N SER A 258 28.23 19.49 -17.31
CA SER A 258 28.68 18.75 -16.12
C SER A 258 27.63 18.80 -14.99
N THR A 259 27.00 19.96 -14.77
CA THR A 259 25.93 20.11 -13.76
C THR A 259 24.68 19.29 -14.14
N ILE A 260 24.29 19.32 -15.42
CA ILE A 260 23.16 18.53 -15.93
C ILE A 260 23.42 17.03 -15.71
N ASP A 261 24.64 16.55 -15.95
CA ASP A 261 25.02 15.16 -15.77
C ASP A 261 24.99 14.74 -14.28
N HIS A 262 25.45 15.59 -13.36
CA HIS A 262 25.32 15.33 -11.91
C HIS A 262 23.87 15.30 -11.45
N LEU A 263 23.04 16.22 -11.92
CA LEU A 263 21.61 16.24 -11.60
C LEU A 263 20.88 15.03 -12.17
N ARG A 264 21.25 14.56 -13.36
CA ARG A 264 20.73 13.31 -13.90
C ARG A 264 21.03 12.12 -12.99
N TYR A 265 22.25 12.02 -12.49
CA TYR A 265 22.62 11.00 -11.52
C TYR A 265 21.81 11.10 -10.22
N PHE A 266 21.57 12.31 -9.73
CA PHE A 266 20.73 12.55 -8.57
C PHE A 266 19.29 12.07 -8.79
N VAL A 267 18.70 12.31 -9.97
CA VAL A 267 17.37 11.80 -10.33
C VAL A 267 17.36 10.25 -10.32
N HIS A 268 18.36 9.61 -10.90
CA HIS A 268 18.44 8.14 -10.92
C HIS A 268 18.55 7.55 -9.50
N ILE A 269 19.35 8.14 -8.63
CA ILE A 269 19.48 7.71 -7.22
C ILE A 269 18.15 7.93 -6.48
N SER A 270 17.48 9.05 -6.71
CA SER A 270 16.17 9.37 -6.10
C SER A 270 15.08 8.39 -6.52
N ILE A 271 15.08 7.93 -7.78
CA ILE A 271 14.19 6.85 -8.24
C ILE A 271 14.51 5.53 -7.49
N CYS A 272 15.79 5.24 -7.25
CA CYS A 272 16.16 4.05 -6.45
C CYS A 272 15.63 4.15 -5.02
N ILE A 273 15.76 5.30 -4.39
CA ILE A 273 15.22 5.57 -3.04
C ILE A 273 13.70 5.41 -3.04
N SER A 274 13.01 5.92 -4.08
CA SER A 274 11.56 5.73 -4.21
C SER A 274 11.18 4.26 -4.26
N ASN A 275 11.95 3.43 -4.94
CA ASN A 275 11.66 2.00 -5.09
C ASN A 275 11.95 1.18 -3.81
N VAL A 276 12.70 1.74 -2.83
CA VAL A 276 12.89 1.11 -1.51
C VAL A 276 11.57 1.02 -0.72
N ASN A 277 10.54 1.81 -1.09
CA ASN A 277 9.23 1.75 -0.46
C ASN A 277 8.65 0.33 -0.41
N ILE A 278 8.94 -0.51 -1.40
CA ILE A 278 8.51 -1.94 -1.44
C ILE A 278 8.88 -2.69 -0.15
N LEU A 279 10.08 -2.48 0.37
CA LEU A 279 10.51 -3.13 1.61
C LEU A 279 9.74 -2.63 2.82
N ALA A 280 9.46 -1.33 2.85
CA ALA A 280 8.68 -0.70 3.91
C ALA A 280 7.20 -1.09 3.83
N ASP A 281 6.64 -1.12 2.63
CA ASP A 281 5.28 -1.59 2.37
C ASP A 281 5.14 -3.06 2.75
N GLY A 282 6.13 -3.91 2.43
CA GLY A 282 6.20 -5.30 2.86
C GLY A 282 6.13 -5.47 4.38
N ALA A 283 6.81 -4.64 5.15
CA ALA A 283 6.69 -4.62 6.61
C ALA A 283 5.28 -4.18 7.06
N CYS A 284 4.70 -3.16 6.43
CA CYS A 284 3.33 -2.72 6.69
C CYS A 284 2.32 -3.85 6.39
N TYR A 285 2.50 -4.60 5.31
CA TYR A 285 1.66 -5.77 4.97
C TYR A 285 1.66 -6.80 6.07
N TYR A 286 2.83 -7.16 6.58
CA TYR A 286 2.95 -8.11 7.65
C TYR A 286 2.18 -7.66 8.91
N PHE A 287 2.33 -6.41 9.33
CA PHE A 287 1.66 -5.89 10.51
C PHE A 287 0.14 -5.81 10.37
N ILE A 288 -0.36 -5.31 9.22
CA ILE A 288 -1.81 -5.19 8.96
C ILE A 288 -2.45 -6.58 8.87
N LEU A 289 -1.84 -7.51 8.15
CA LEU A 289 -2.36 -8.85 7.98
C LEU A 289 -2.31 -9.64 9.29
N LYS A 290 -1.26 -9.49 10.09
CA LYS A 290 -1.18 -10.08 11.43
C LYS A 290 -2.30 -9.57 12.34
N GLU A 291 -2.58 -8.26 12.31
CA GLU A 291 -3.67 -7.66 13.10
C GLU A 291 -5.04 -8.21 12.71
N ASN A 292 -5.31 -8.34 11.41
CA ASN A 292 -6.55 -8.91 10.92
C ASN A 292 -6.73 -10.37 11.35
N LEU A 293 -5.66 -11.16 11.37
CA LEU A 293 -5.66 -12.54 11.83
C LEU A 293 -5.92 -12.65 13.34
N GLU A 294 -5.24 -11.83 14.15
CA GLU A 294 -5.45 -11.79 15.60
C GLU A 294 -6.87 -11.36 15.97
N SER A 295 -7.43 -10.38 15.26
CA SER A 295 -8.81 -9.92 15.46
C SER A 295 -9.82 -11.02 15.13
N ALA A 296 -9.66 -11.71 14.01
CA ALA A 296 -10.51 -12.83 13.62
C ALA A 296 -10.43 -14.02 14.62
N GLN A 297 -9.24 -14.28 15.16
CA GLN A 297 -9.07 -15.30 16.20
C GLN A 297 -9.74 -14.92 17.51
N ARG A 298 -9.67 -13.64 17.92
CA ARG A 298 -10.36 -13.13 19.12
C ARG A 298 -11.87 -13.24 18.99
N GLU A 299 -12.44 -12.86 17.85
CA GLU A 299 -13.87 -13.01 17.57
C GLU A 299 -14.31 -14.47 17.67
N ARG A 300 -13.54 -15.41 17.09
CA ARG A 300 -13.81 -16.86 17.21
C ARG A 300 -13.78 -17.33 18.64
N ARG A 301 -12.76 -16.95 19.41
CA ARG A 301 -12.67 -17.33 20.84
C ARG A 301 -13.84 -16.80 21.64
N MET A 302 -14.28 -15.57 21.38
CA MET A 302 -15.46 -14.99 22.03
C MET A 302 -16.74 -15.74 21.63
N ALA A 303 -16.93 -16.04 20.36
CA ALA A 303 -18.08 -16.80 19.88
C ALA A 303 -18.16 -18.22 20.50
N ILE A 304 -17.02 -18.90 20.62
CA ILE A 304 -16.93 -20.20 21.29
C ILE A 304 -17.32 -20.08 22.79
N ARG A 305 -16.76 -19.08 23.49
CA ARG A 305 -17.08 -18.84 24.91
C ARG A 305 -18.58 -18.54 25.14
N VAL A 306 -19.19 -17.77 24.26
CA VAL A 306 -20.63 -17.45 24.32
C VAL A 306 -21.45 -18.72 24.07
N ARG A 307 -21.06 -19.56 23.12
CA ARG A 307 -21.70 -20.83 22.83
C ARG A 307 -21.59 -21.79 24.02
N GLU A 308 -20.41 -21.94 24.65
CA GLU A 308 -20.19 -22.74 25.83
C GLU A 308 -21.02 -22.28 27.03
N LYS A 309 -21.12 -20.98 27.28
CA LYS A 309 -21.98 -20.43 28.33
C LYS A 309 -23.45 -20.72 28.08
N ARG A 310 -23.93 -20.65 26.83
CA ARG A 310 -25.30 -21.03 26.46
C ARG A 310 -25.58 -22.49 26.73
N ILE A 311 -24.66 -23.37 26.34
CA ILE A 311 -24.80 -24.83 26.58
C ILE A 311 -24.79 -25.16 28.09
N ARG A 312 -23.92 -24.50 28.87
CA ARG A 312 -23.91 -24.68 30.34
C ARG A 312 -25.18 -24.17 31.00
N GLY A 313 -25.68 -23.00 30.57
CA GLY A 313 -26.94 -22.42 31.05
C GLY A 313 -28.15 -23.34 30.74
N SER A 314 -28.20 -23.89 29.53
CA SER A 314 -29.24 -24.83 29.12
C SER A 314 -29.20 -26.14 29.94
N LYS A 315 -27.99 -26.66 30.21
CA LYS A 315 -27.83 -27.87 31.04
C LYS A 315 -28.22 -27.65 32.52
N SER A 316 -27.97 -26.42 33.05
CA SER A 316 -28.38 -26.12 34.44
C SER A 316 -29.88 -25.95 34.57
N LEU A 317 -30.59 -25.50 33.55
CA LEU A 317 -32.03 -25.39 33.50
C LEU A 317 -32.70 -26.80 33.44
N THR A 318 -32.18 -27.67 32.57
CA THR A 318 -32.69 -29.08 32.48
C THR A 318 -32.40 -29.88 33.74
N PHE A 319 -31.32 -29.63 34.46
CA PHE A 319 -31.02 -30.32 35.73
C PHE A 319 -31.89 -29.79 36.89
N GLY A 320 -32.26 -28.50 36.86
CA GLY A 320 -33.19 -27.89 37.83
C GLY A 320 -34.63 -28.40 37.68
N GLU A 321 -35.08 -28.66 36.46
CA GLU A 321 -36.40 -29.25 36.20
C GLU A 321 -36.50 -30.70 36.61
N ILE A 322 -35.41 -31.49 36.53
CA ILE A 322 -35.37 -32.89 36.97
C ILE A 322 -35.39 -33.01 38.49
N GLN A 323 -34.88 -32.06 39.26
CA GLN A 323 -34.89 -32.07 40.72
C GLN A 323 -36.20 -31.53 41.34
N SER A 324 -37.02 -30.79 40.58
CA SER A 324 -38.33 -30.31 41.03
C SER A 324 -39.48 -31.29 40.76
N GLY A 325 -39.19 -32.42 40.09
CA GLY A 325 -40.17 -33.44 39.71
C GLY A 325 -40.25 -34.64 40.66
N THR A 326 -40.23 -34.44 41.97
CA THR A 326 -40.69 -35.49 42.90
C THR A 326 -42.22 -35.39 43.02
N PRO A 327 -42.97 -36.46 42.72
CA PRO A 327 -44.43 -36.46 42.89
C PRO A 327 -44.76 -36.52 44.36
N LYS A 328 -45.40 -35.51 44.93
CA LYS A 328 -46.16 -35.66 46.18
C LYS A 328 -47.40 -36.53 45.88
N ALA A 329 -47.44 -37.69 46.49
CA ALA A 329 -48.59 -38.58 46.51
C ALA A 329 -49.75 -37.88 47.19
N THR A 330 -50.85 -37.91 46.53
CA THR A 330 -52.25 -38.11 46.88
C THR A 330 -52.71 -37.77 48.28
N ASP A 331 -53.74 -37.03 48.42
CA ASP A 331 -54.95 -37.54 49.12
C ASP A 331 -56.23 -37.05 48.42
N ASN A 332 -57.15 -38.01 48.35
CA ASN A 332 -58.52 -37.84 47.83
C ASN A 332 -59.35 -36.93 48.73
N THR A 333 -60.22 -36.14 48.17
CA THR A 333 -61.65 -36.11 48.50
C THR A 333 -62.39 -35.13 47.62
N GLU A 334 -63.28 -35.65 46.86
CA GLU A 334 -64.70 -35.28 46.57
C GLU A 334 -65.19 -33.86 46.59
N LEU A 335 -65.88 -33.59 45.66
CA LEU A 335 -67.26 -33.07 45.48
C LEU A 335 -67.38 -31.90 44.49
N CYS A 336 -67.98 -32.20 43.41
CA CYS A 336 -69.28 -31.78 42.92
C CYS A 336 -69.53 -30.29 42.60
N VAL A 337 -70.02 -30.11 41.34
CA VAL A 337 -71.17 -29.26 40.97
C VAL A 337 -70.79 -27.72 40.89
N ASP A 338 -71.06 -26.97 39.92
CA ASP A 338 -72.09 -26.83 38.90
C ASP A 338 -71.80 -25.62 38.00
N THR A 339 -72.21 -25.78 36.81
CA THR A 339 -72.84 -24.75 35.94
C THR A 339 -72.30 -23.31 35.81
N GLY A 340 -71.99 -22.93 34.60
CA GLY A 340 -72.90 -22.10 33.81
C GLY A 340 -72.34 -20.80 33.31
N PHE A 341 -72.42 -20.67 32.01
CA PHE A 341 -72.75 -19.46 31.25
C PHE A 341 -72.10 -18.09 31.61
N THR A 342 -71.40 -17.47 30.78
CA THR A 342 -71.70 -16.75 29.51
C THR A 342 -70.43 -16.35 28.80
#